data_b62a5907be65b6aecb86527d09529090
#
_entry.id   b62a5907be65b6aecb86527d09529090
#
_cell.length_a   1.000
_cell.length_b   1.000
_cell.length_c   1.000
_cell.angle_alpha   90.00
_cell.angle_beta   90.00
_cell.angle_gamma   90.00
#
_symmetry.space_group_name_H-M   'P 1'
#
loop_
_entity.id
_entity.type
_entity.pdbx_description
1 polymer ?
#
loop_
_entity_poly.entity_id
_entity_poly.type
_entity_poly.pdbx_seq_one_letter_code
_entity_poly.pdbx_strand_id
1 'polypeptide(L)'
;MRTAKHFALFCILCLFCRPILAQCRVRLADLPPFERAVVVVKYFEGMHGWKNYPYVGYGHQLQPVEHFTADMTERQADALLRADLWKCFEHFKGYGKDALLLTLLAYNVGVGRLLGYSKYPKSRLLRKIEAGDRNIYREYVSFCRYKGKVLKELVKRRQVEFVLFYIP
;
A
#
# COMPACT_ATOMS: atom_id res chain seq x y z
N MET A 1 -48.03 48.80 -18.77
CA MET A 1 -47.15 48.71 -17.59
C MET A 1 -47.52 47.50 -16.75
N ARG A 2 -47.18 46.26 -17.19
CA ARG A 2 -47.36 45.00 -16.41
C ARG A 2 -46.47 43.91 -16.99
N THR A 3 -45.17 44.00 -16.93
CA THR A 3 -44.27 42.90 -17.33
C THR A 3 -42.89 42.88 -16.64
N ALA A 4 -42.71 43.61 -15.53
CA ALA A 4 -41.39 43.72 -14.88
C ALA A 4 -41.30 43.03 -13.51
N LYS A 5 -42.30 42.27 -13.05
CA LYS A 5 -42.28 41.70 -11.69
C LYS A 5 -42.06 40.17 -11.63
N HIS A 6 -41.93 39.47 -12.75
CA HIS A 6 -41.73 38.00 -12.73
C HIS A 6 -40.31 37.54 -13.06
N PHE A 7 -39.42 38.48 -13.42
CA PHE A 7 -38.01 38.10 -13.73
C PHE A 7 -37.08 38.11 -12.52
N ALA A 8 -37.47 38.77 -11.42
CA ALA A 8 -36.64 38.86 -10.22
C ALA A 8 -36.74 37.63 -9.29
N LEU A 9 -37.80 36.81 -9.42
CA LEU A 9 -38.01 35.67 -8.51
C LEU A 9 -37.31 34.38 -8.98
N PHE A 10 -36.94 34.31 -10.26
CA PHE A 10 -36.28 33.10 -10.82
C PHE A 10 -34.74 33.08 -10.57
N CYS A 11 -34.13 34.22 -10.35
CA CYS A 11 -32.67 34.31 -10.08
C CYS A 11 -32.28 34.01 -8.64
N ILE A 12 -33.21 34.05 -7.69
CA ILE A 12 -32.86 33.82 -6.26
C ILE A 12 -32.86 32.32 -5.91
N LEU A 13 -33.55 31.47 -6.69
CA LEU A 13 -33.60 30.04 -6.43
C LEU A 13 -32.36 29.27 -6.93
N CYS A 14 -31.57 29.86 -7.83
CA CYS A 14 -30.33 29.23 -8.35
C CYS A 14 -29.10 29.44 -7.47
N LEU A 15 -29.17 30.26 -6.43
CA LEU A 15 -28.03 30.56 -5.56
C LEU A 15 -27.86 29.59 -4.39
N PHE A 16 -28.81 28.68 -4.16
CA PHE A 16 -28.74 27.70 -3.06
C PHE A 16 -28.46 26.27 -3.48
N CYS A 17 -28.28 26.00 -4.76
CA CYS A 17 -27.90 24.66 -5.23
C CYS A 17 -26.38 24.62 -5.45
N ARG A 18 -25.58 24.93 -4.43
CA ARG A 18 -24.22 24.41 -4.38
C ARG A 18 -24.36 22.92 -4.04
N PRO A 19 -23.89 22.00 -4.92
CA PRO A 19 -23.79 20.63 -4.49
C PRO A 19 -22.86 20.62 -3.29
N ILE A 20 -23.37 20.26 -2.13
CA ILE A 20 -22.56 19.85 -0.99
C ILE A 20 -21.95 18.50 -1.40
N LEU A 21 -21.00 18.55 -2.32
CA LEU A 21 -19.95 17.55 -2.42
C LEU A 21 -19.04 17.81 -1.23
N ALA A 22 -19.52 17.48 -0.04
CA ALA A 22 -18.66 17.19 1.07
C ALA A 22 -17.77 16.04 0.57
N GLN A 23 -16.61 16.39 -0.03
CA GLN A 23 -15.55 15.43 -0.26
C GLN A 23 -15.22 14.86 1.11
N CYS A 24 -15.78 13.69 1.39
CA CYS A 24 -15.45 12.91 2.57
C CYS A 24 -13.97 12.53 2.39
N ARG A 25 -13.06 13.41 2.86
CA ARG A 25 -11.62 13.14 2.84
C ARG A 25 -11.36 12.12 3.93
N VAL A 26 -11.47 10.84 3.57
CA VAL A 26 -11.06 9.76 4.46
C VAL A 26 -9.55 9.91 4.68
N ARG A 27 -9.14 10.11 5.94
CA ARG A 27 -7.72 10.13 6.27
C ARG A 27 -7.19 8.71 6.22
N LEU A 28 -5.96 8.55 5.73
CA LEU A 28 -5.31 7.22 5.64
C LEU A 28 -5.30 6.49 7.00
N ALA A 29 -5.16 7.23 8.10
CA ALA A 29 -5.18 6.67 9.45
C ALA A 29 -6.56 6.09 9.87
N ASP A 30 -7.64 6.56 9.26
CA ASP A 30 -9.02 6.14 9.59
C ASP A 30 -9.42 4.84 8.84
N LEU A 31 -8.62 4.42 7.85
CA LEU A 31 -8.87 3.18 7.14
C LEU A 31 -8.59 1.95 8.01
N PRO A 32 -9.35 0.86 7.83
CA PRO A 32 -9.00 -0.44 8.39
C PRO A 32 -7.54 -0.79 8.05
N PRO A 33 -6.80 -1.46 8.94
CA PRO A 33 -5.36 -1.69 8.75
C PRO A 33 -4.98 -2.34 7.42
N PHE A 34 -5.73 -3.32 6.94
CA PHE A 34 -5.47 -3.96 5.65
C PHE A 34 -5.73 -3.02 4.46
N GLU A 35 -6.83 -2.24 4.50
CA GLU A 35 -7.13 -1.23 3.48
C GLU A 35 -6.03 -0.16 3.42
N ARG A 36 -5.53 0.25 4.57
CA ARG A 36 -4.39 1.17 4.68
C ARG A 36 -3.15 0.57 4.01
N ALA A 37 -2.88 -0.72 4.20
CA ALA A 37 -1.77 -1.42 3.57
C ALA A 37 -1.91 -1.43 2.03
N VAL A 38 -3.10 -1.73 1.49
CA VAL A 38 -3.38 -1.68 0.06
C VAL A 38 -3.08 -0.29 -0.52
N VAL A 39 -3.58 0.77 0.13
CA VAL A 39 -3.33 2.16 -0.31
C VAL A 39 -1.84 2.51 -0.30
N VAL A 40 -1.12 2.11 0.74
CA VAL A 40 0.33 2.37 0.86
C VAL A 40 1.12 1.66 -0.24
N VAL A 41 0.78 0.39 -0.55
CA VAL A 41 1.45 -0.33 -1.64
C VAL A 41 1.15 0.31 -3.00
N LYS A 42 -0.12 0.63 -3.29
CA LYS A 42 -0.49 1.33 -4.53
C LYS A 42 0.29 2.64 -4.72
N TYR A 43 0.46 3.41 -3.65
CA TYR A 43 1.20 4.66 -3.68
C TYR A 43 2.68 4.48 -4.05
N PHE A 44 3.34 3.45 -3.51
CA PHE A 44 4.77 3.25 -3.74
C PHE A 44 5.10 2.46 -5.01
N GLU A 45 4.25 1.50 -5.41
CA GLU A 45 4.49 0.70 -6.62
C GLU A 45 4.02 1.43 -7.88
N GLY A 46 2.87 2.12 -7.81
CA GLY A 46 2.18 2.63 -8.99
C GLY A 46 1.63 1.52 -9.89
N MET A 47 0.87 1.89 -10.89
CA MET A 47 0.33 0.94 -11.86
C MET A 47 1.38 0.59 -12.90
N HIS A 48 1.73 -0.69 -13.04
CA HIS A 48 2.69 -1.20 -14.01
C HIS A 48 2.00 -1.41 -15.37
N GLY A 49 2.66 -0.94 -16.44
CA GLY A 49 2.26 -1.18 -17.82
C GLY A 49 3.28 -2.05 -18.57
N TRP A 50 3.18 -2.11 -19.89
CA TRP A 50 4.02 -2.96 -20.76
C TRP A 50 5.53 -2.81 -20.57
N LYS A 51 6.00 -1.61 -20.25
CA LYS A 51 7.43 -1.35 -19.98
C LYS A 51 7.97 -2.07 -18.74
N ASN A 52 7.09 -2.52 -17.87
CA ASN A 52 7.43 -3.19 -16.62
C ASN A 52 7.36 -4.72 -16.73
N TYR A 53 6.87 -5.25 -17.87
CA TYR A 53 6.73 -6.69 -18.07
C TYR A 53 8.02 -7.45 -17.69
N PRO A 54 7.96 -8.57 -16.95
CA PRO A 54 6.76 -9.36 -16.59
C PRO A 54 6.06 -8.93 -15.29
N TYR A 55 6.26 -7.69 -14.83
CA TYR A 55 5.53 -7.15 -13.69
C TYR A 55 4.26 -6.44 -14.17
N VAL A 56 3.11 -6.79 -13.56
CA VAL A 56 1.79 -6.25 -13.91
C VAL A 56 1.08 -5.69 -12.68
N GLY A 57 0.04 -4.89 -12.88
CA GLY A 57 -0.75 -4.30 -11.80
C GLY A 57 0.10 -3.47 -10.85
N TYR A 58 0.09 -3.77 -9.58
CA TYR A 58 0.89 -3.08 -8.56
C TYR A 58 2.13 -3.89 -8.15
N GLY A 59 2.86 -4.41 -9.14
CA GLY A 59 4.14 -5.10 -8.93
C GLY A 59 4.05 -6.62 -8.83
N HIS A 60 2.92 -7.22 -9.25
CA HIS A 60 2.81 -8.67 -9.35
C HIS A 60 3.73 -9.21 -10.43
N GLN A 61 4.63 -10.12 -10.09
CA GLN A 61 5.48 -10.83 -11.04
C GLN A 61 4.75 -12.05 -11.60
N LEU A 62 4.45 -12.01 -12.90
CA LEU A 62 3.76 -13.08 -13.60
C LEU A 62 4.48 -14.42 -13.44
N GLN A 63 3.72 -15.46 -13.13
CA GLN A 63 4.18 -16.83 -13.11
C GLN A 63 3.86 -17.51 -14.46
N PRO A 64 4.58 -18.57 -14.85
CA PRO A 64 4.42 -19.19 -16.18
C PRO A 64 3.01 -19.67 -16.52
N VAL A 65 2.17 -19.95 -15.52
CA VAL A 65 0.79 -20.43 -15.67
C VAL A 65 -0.27 -19.33 -15.57
N GLU A 66 0.15 -18.08 -15.37
CA GLU A 66 -0.76 -16.94 -15.22
C GLU A 66 -0.94 -16.23 -16.55
N HIS A 67 -2.19 -15.81 -16.83
CA HIS A 67 -2.59 -15.19 -18.10
C HIS A 67 -2.96 -13.72 -17.94
N PHE A 68 -2.43 -13.03 -16.91
CA PHE A 68 -2.62 -11.59 -16.78
C PHE A 68 -1.80 -10.83 -17.83
N THR A 69 -2.33 -9.70 -18.26
CA THR A 69 -1.65 -8.81 -19.20
C THR A 69 -1.38 -7.45 -18.56
N ALA A 70 -0.47 -6.68 -19.17
CA ALA A 70 -0.17 -5.33 -18.72
C ALA A 70 -1.32 -4.33 -18.96
N ASP A 71 -2.35 -4.72 -19.73
CA ASP A 71 -3.55 -3.91 -20.01
C ASP A 71 -4.67 -4.13 -18.98
N MET A 72 -4.39 -4.79 -17.84
CA MET A 72 -5.39 -5.01 -16.83
C MET A 72 -5.96 -3.69 -16.31
N THR A 73 -7.27 -3.71 -16.03
CA THR A 73 -7.95 -2.57 -15.41
C THR A 73 -7.46 -2.36 -13.97
N GLU A 74 -7.63 -1.14 -13.44
CA GLU A 74 -7.29 -0.85 -12.03
C GLU A 74 -8.03 -1.78 -11.07
N ARG A 75 -9.29 -2.15 -11.36
CA ARG A 75 -10.07 -3.09 -10.56
C ARG A 75 -9.44 -4.48 -10.52
N GLN A 76 -8.94 -4.97 -11.66
CA GLN A 76 -8.24 -6.27 -11.73
C GLN A 76 -6.91 -6.20 -10.98
N ALA A 77 -6.15 -5.11 -11.16
CA ALA A 77 -4.89 -4.89 -10.45
C ALA A 77 -5.09 -4.77 -8.93
N ASP A 78 -6.16 -4.12 -8.46
CA ASP A 78 -6.51 -4.05 -7.05
C ASP A 78 -6.83 -5.42 -6.47
N ALA A 79 -7.64 -6.22 -7.17
CA ALA A 79 -7.97 -7.57 -6.74
C ALA A 79 -6.73 -8.47 -6.65
N LEU A 80 -5.82 -8.38 -7.63
CA LEU A 80 -4.56 -9.12 -7.66
C LEU A 80 -3.64 -8.69 -6.51
N LEU A 81 -3.47 -7.39 -6.30
CA LEU A 81 -2.69 -6.85 -5.18
C LEU A 81 -3.20 -7.37 -3.83
N ARG A 82 -4.52 -7.36 -3.62
CA ARG A 82 -5.13 -7.87 -2.38
C ARG A 82 -4.83 -9.35 -2.17
N ALA A 83 -4.94 -10.15 -3.23
CA ALA A 83 -4.62 -11.58 -3.18
C ALA A 83 -3.14 -11.80 -2.83
N ASP A 84 -2.23 -11.04 -3.42
CA ASP A 84 -0.79 -11.14 -3.15
C ASP A 84 -0.42 -10.67 -1.74
N LEU A 85 -1.01 -9.56 -1.27
CA LEU A 85 -0.83 -9.10 0.10
C LEU A 85 -1.36 -10.12 1.10
N TRP A 86 -2.50 -10.77 0.80
CA TRP A 86 -3.05 -11.81 1.65
C TRP A 86 -2.13 -13.04 1.71
N LYS A 87 -1.61 -13.50 0.56
CA LYS A 87 -0.61 -14.59 0.52
C LYS A 87 0.63 -14.23 1.37
N CYS A 88 1.11 -13.00 1.26
CA CYS A 88 2.21 -12.52 2.11
C CYS A 88 1.83 -12.52 3.60
N PHE A 89 0.64 -12.04 3.94
CA PHE A 89 0.14 -11.96 5.31
C PHE A 89 0.06 -13.32 5.99
N GLU A 90 -0.36 -14.36 5.27
CA GLU A 90 -0.41 -15.73 5.80
C GLU A 90 0.92 -16.21 6.39
N HIS A 91 2.05 -15.76 5.86
CA HIS A 91 3.37 -16.06 6.40
C HIS A 91 3.67 -15.36 7.74
N PHE A 92 2.99 -14.24 8.00
CA PHE A 92 3.29 -13.37 9.14
C PHE A 92 2.13 -13.23 10.13
N LYS A 93 0.98 -13.84 9.91
CA LYS A 93 -0.19 -13.74 10.80
C LYS A 93 0.10 -14.13 12.25
N GLY A 94 1.04 -15.05 12.48
CA GLY A 94 1.50 -15.45 13.80
C GLY A 94 2.30 -14.40 14.57
N TYR A 95 2.73 -13.32 13.91
CA TYR A 95 3.45 -12.21 14.56
C TYR A 95 2.53 -11.13 15.14
N GLY A 96 1.21 -11.40 15.22
CA GLY A 96 0.23 -10.54 15.88
C GLY A 96 0.27 -9.10 15.37
N LYS A 97 0.54 -8.15 16.25
CA LYS A 97 0.56 -6.72 15.93
C LYS A 97 1.59 -6.32 14.85
N ASP A 98 2.62 -7.11 14.64
CA ASP A 98 3.66 -6.85 13.63
C ASP A 98 3.33 -7.47 12.26
N ALA A 99 2.28 -8.27 12.14
CA ALA A 99 1.96 -9.03 10.94
C ALA A 99 1.84 -8.16 9.68
N LEU A 100 1.12 -7.04 9.72
CA LEU A 100 0.97 -6.14 8.58
C LEU A 100 2.24 -5.37 8.25
N LEU A 101 3.00 -4.94 9.26
CA LEU A 101 4.29 -4.29 9.06
C LEU A 101 5.26 -5.22 8.32
N LEU A 102 5.30 -6.49 8.72
CA LEU A 102 6.14 -7.52 8.08
C LEU A 102 5.62 -7.89 6.68
N THR A 103 4.30 -7.92 6.49
CA THR A 103 3.67 -8.15 5.18
C THR A 103 4.09 -7.10 4.15
N LEU A 104 4.01 -5.82 4.50
CA LEU A 104 4.40 -4.71 3.62
C LEU A 104 5.88 -4.80 3.23
N LEU A 105 6.73 -5.09 4.20
CA LEU A 105 8.15 -5.28 3.93
C LEU A 105 8.39 -6.47 3.01
N ALA A 106 7.77 -7.62 3.31
CA ALA A 106 7.92 -8.86 2.55
C ALA A 106 7.38 -8.74 1.12
N TYR A 107 6.28 -8.00 0.92
CA TYR A 107 5.75 -7.73 -0.42
C TYR A 107 6.80 -7.07 -1.33
N ASN A 108 7.60 -6.16 -0.78
CA ASN A 108 8.63 -5.45 -1.54
C ASN A 108 9.97 -6.20 -1.64
N VAL A 109 10.42 -6.88 -0.56
CA VAL A 109 11.76 -7.50 -0.53
C VAL A 109 11.74 -9.01 -0.67
N GLY A 110 10.57 -9.63 -0.64
CA GLY A 110 10.37 -11.08 -0.65
C GLY A 110 10.33 -11.70 0.75
N VAL A 111 9.41 -12.65 0.94
CA VAL A 111 9.19 -13.39 2.20
C VAL A 111 10.48 -14.05 2.70
N GLY A 112 11.23 -14.68 1.78
CA GLY A 112 12.47 -15.38 2.12
C GLY A 112 13.56 -14.49 2.70
N ARG A 113 13.57 -13.18 2.36
CA ARG A 113 14.52 -12.22 2.95
C ARG A 113 14.28 -11.98 4.44
N LEU A 114 13.07 -12.23 4.91
CA LEU A 114 12.72 -12.07 6.33
C LEU A 114 12.82 -13.41 7.07
N LEU A 115 12.14 -14.44 6.55
CA LEU A 115 12.07 -15.74 7.23
C LEU A 115 13.37 -16.52 7.15
N GLY A 116 14.20 -16.24 6.14
CA GLY A 116 15.35 -17.07 5.80
C GLY A 116 14.93 -18.29 4.97
N TYR A 117 15.87 -18.91 4.30
CA TYR A 117 15.69 -20.17 3.59
C TYR A 117 17.04 -20.80 3.27
N SER A 118 17.12 -22.13 3.33
CA SER A 118 18.36 -22.86 3.07
C SER A 118 19.59 -22.24 3.80
N LYS A 119 20.56 -21.72 3.06
CA LYS A 119 21.78 -21.08 3.60
C LYS A 119 21.58 -19.62 4.07
N TYR A 120 20.43 -19.02 3.82
CA TYR A 120 20.17 -17.66 4.25
C TYR A 120 19.46 -17.64 5.61
N PRO A 121 20.07 -17.06 6.66
CA PRO A 121 19.47 -17.06 7.98
C PRO A 121 18.27 -16.11 8.05
N LYS A 122 17.38 -16.37 9.02
CA LYS A 122 16.31 -15.44 9.41
C LYS A 122 16.86 -14.03 9.65
N SER A 123 16.14 -13.03 9.18
CA SER A 123 16.56 -11.63 9.29
C SER A 123 16.75 -11.19 10.75
N ARG A 124 17.64 -10.22 10.96
CA ARG A 124 17.84 -9.63 12.29
C ARG A 124 16.57 -8.99 12.83
N LEU A 125 15.76 -8.38 11.93
CA LEU A 125 14.46 -7.81 12.27
C LEU A 125 13.56 -8.84 12.95
N LEU A 126 13.34 -10.00 12.32
CA LEU A 126 12.48 -11.03 12.87
C LEU A 126 13.01 -11.61 14.18
N ARG A 127 14.33 -11.84 14.27
CA ARG A 127 14.95 -12.32 15.52
C ARG A 127 14.72 -11.37 16.68
N LYS A 128 14.76 -10.04 16.44
CA LYS A 128 14.46 -9.04 17.47
C LYS A 128 12.98 -9.09 17.88
N ILE A 129 12.06 -9.14 16.92
CA ILE A 129 10.63 -9.24 17.20
C ILE A 129 10.32 -10.50 18.02
N GLU A 130 10.89 -11.65 17.65
CA GLU A 130 10.71 -12.92 18.34
C GLU A 130 11.31 -12.91 19.77
N ALA A 131 12.36 -12.12 19.98
CA ALA A 131 12.95 -11.88 21.28
C ALA A 131 12.20 -10.82 22.13
N GLY A 132 11.10 -10.26 21.62
CA GLY A 132 10.34 -9.20 22.29
C GLY A 132 10.99 -7.82 22.25
N ASP A 133 12.11 -7.65 21.53
CA ASP A 133 12.79 -6.37 21.40
C ASP A 133 12.01 -5.45 20.45
N ARG A 134 11.46 -4.37 21.02
CA ARG A 134 10.65 -3.40 20.28
C ARG A 134 11.50 -2.29 19.59
N ASN A 135 12.80 -2.23 19.86
CA ASN A 135 13.69 -1.29 19.19
C ASN A 135 14.11 -1.83 17.81
N ILE A 136 13.15 -1.89 16.88
CA ILE A 136 13.29 -2.51 15.55
C ILE A 136 13.38 -1.52 14.39
N TYR A 137 13.27 -0.22 14.65
CA TYR A 137 13.26 0.81 13.59
C TYR A 137 14.48 0.72 12.66
N ARG A 138 15.68 0.62 13.25
CA ARG A 138 16.92 0.55 12.49
C ARG A 138 16.98 -0.67 11.58
N GLU A 139 16.57 -1.82 12.08
CA GLU A 139 16.52 -3.06 11.32
C GLU A 139 15.49 -2.97 10.19
N TYR A 140 14.32 -2.40 10.45
CA TYR A 140 13.27 -2.22 9.45
C TYR A 140 13.73 -1.28 8.31
N VAL A 141 14.27 -0.11 8.65
CA VAL A 141 14.72 0.88 7.66
C VAL A 141 15.94 0.40 6.88
N SER A 142 16.72 -0.55 7.42
CA SER A 142 17.89 -1.11 6.71
C SER A 142 17.55 -1.83 5.40
N PHE A 143 16.27 -2.23 5.19
CA PHE A 143 15.76 -2.80 3.92
C PHE A 143 15.53 -1.72 2.84
N CYS A 144 16.49 -0.86 2.66
CA CYS A 144 16.49 0.26 1.73
C CYS A 144 17.57 0.20 0.65
N ARG A 145 18.18 -0.99 0.43
CA ARG A 145 19.28 -1.15 -0.52
C ARG A 145 18.86 -1.95 -1.75
N TYR A 146 19.32 -1.48 -2.91
CA TYR A 146 19.25 -2.21 -4.17
C TYR A 146 20.64 -2.27 -4.79
N LYS A 147 21.10 -3.46 -5.17
CA LYS A 147 22.46 -3.70 -5.69
C LYS A 147 23.55 -3.04 -4.82
N GLY A 148 23.43 -3.15 -3.49
CA GLY A 148 24.36 -2.60 -2.53
C GLY A 148 24.22 -1.09 -2.23
N LYS A 149 23.50 -0.33 -3.06
CA LYS A 149 23.31 1.12 -2.90
C LYS A 149 22.05 1.43 -2.11
N VAL A 150 22.10 2.41 -1.22
CA VAL A 150 20.92 2.94 -0.53
C VAL A 150 20.10 3.78 -1.52
N LEU A 151 18.81 3.49 -1.62
CA LEU A 151 17.86 4.28 -2.42
C LEU A 151 17.01 5.15 -1.51
N LYS A 152 16.98 6.45 -1.76
CA LYS A 152 16.22 7.43 -0.96
C LYS A 152 14.71 7.12 -0.93
N GLU A 153 14.18 6.67 -2.05
CA GLU A 153 12.77 6.28 -2.22
C GLU A 153 12.42 5.10 -1.32
N LEU A 154 13.32 4.10 -1.20
CA LEU A 154 13.12 2.97 -0.30
C LEU A 154 13.25 3.38 1.17
N VAL A 155 14.15 4.31 1.51
CA VAL A 155 14.23 4.87 2.86
C VAL A 155 12.91 5.54 3.23
N LYS A 156 12.38 6.42 2.36
CA LYS A 156 11.09 7.08 2.56
C LYS A 156 9.95 6.06 2.72
N ARG A 157 9.92 5.03 1.88
CA ARG A 157 8.92 3.94 1.95
C ARG A 157 8.97 3.25 3.32
N ARG A 158 10.15 2.83 3.77
CA ARG A 158 10.33 2.17 5.08
C ARG A 158 9.88 3.05 6.25
N GLN A 159 10.18 4.35 6.18
CA GLN A 159 9.76 5.29 7.21
C GLN A 159 8.24 5.43 7.27
N VAL A 160 7.57 5.60 6.11
CA VAL A 160 6.11 5.71 6.03
C VAL A 160 5.44 4.43 6.52
N GLU A 161 5.89 3.26 6.05
CA GLU A 161 5.36 1.97 6.49
C GLU A 161 5.52 1.80 8.01
N PHE A 162 6.68 2.15 8.55
CA PHE A 162 6.94 2.03 9.99
C PHE A 162 6.00 2.93 10.81
N VAL A 163 5.87 4.20 10.42
CA VAL A 163 4.99 5.15 11.13
C VAL A 163 3.53 4.71 11.11
N LEU A 164 3.07 4.11 10.02
CA LEU A 164 1.66 3.75 9.84
C LEU A 164 1.28 2.39 10.46
N PHE A 165 2.25 1.48 10.64
CA PHE A 165 1.95 0.07 10.99
C PHE A 165 2.72 -0.44 12.19
N TYR A 166 3.74 0.26 12.67
CA TYR A 166 4.40 -0.14 13.91
C TYR A 166 3.52 0.15 15.11
N ILE A 167 3.33 -0.86 15.96
CA ILE A 167 2.62 -0.77 17.23
C ILE A 167 3.64 -1.07 18.33
N PRO A 168 3.92 -0.12 19.23
CA PRO A 168 4.92 -0.26 20.29
C PRO A 168 4.62 -1.41 21.26
#